data_fa3e6e06cbe4bf2f9675f7d445ccc621
#
_entry.id   fa3e6e06cbe4bf2f9675f7d445ccc621
#
_cell.length_a   1.000
_cell.length_b   1.000
_cell.length_c   1.000
_cell.angle_alpha   90.00
_cell.angle_beta   90.00
_cell.angle_gamma   90.00
#
_symmetry.space_group_name_H-M   'P 1'
#
loop_
_entity.id
_entity.type
_entity.pdbx_description
1 polymer ?
#
loop_
_entity_poly.entity_id
_entity_poly.type
_entity_poly.pdbx_seq_one_letter_code
_entity_poly.pdbx_strand_id
1 'polypeptide(L)'
;MESIEQELTLLVRRAQKVHLRGGPTEQVVERAAYGILAWLHDTGPLRSSELAAHFHLDASTISRQVAALEQAGLVTREPDADDRRALRLRLTDRGRGVLTTTRAERRGVVRELLRSWSPEDLARFASLLAAFNAGLDEHLTGDPHTAEGGQR
;
A
#
# COMPACT_ATOMS: atom_id res chain seq x y z
N MET A 1 0.23 3.18 27.68
CA MET A 1 1.01 3.65 26.52
C MET A 1 2.20 2.75 26.26
N GLU A 2 3.01 2.43 27.28
CA GLU A 2 4.19 1.55 27.18
C GLU A 2 3.88 0.18 26.53
N SER A 3 2.78 -0.46 26.90
CA SER A 3 2.33 -1.73 26.31
C SER A 3 2.01 -1.61 24.80
N ILE A 4 1.43 -0.49 24.37
CA ILE A 4 1.10 -0.26 22.94
C ILE A 4 2.39 -0.07 22.14
N GLU A 5 3.34 0.71 22.63
CA GLU A 5 4.64 0.93 22.01
C GLU A 5 5.41 -0.38 21.82
N GLN A 6 5.46 -1.22 22.86
CA GLN A 6 6.10 -2.52 22.81
C GLN A 6 5.48 -3.45 21.76
N GLU A 7 4.14 -3.53 21.71
CA GLU A 7 3.44 -4.35 20.72
C GLU A 7 3.61 -3.84 19.31
N LEU A 8 3.62 -2.52 19.09
CA LEU A 8 3.92 -1.94 17.78
C LEU A 8 5.35 -2.24 17.34
N THR A 9 6.33 -2.13 18.23
CA THR A 9 7.73 -2.49 17.93
C THR A 9 7.85 -3.96 17.55
N LEU A 10 7.20 -4.86 18.28
CA LEU A 10 7.15 -6.28 17.96
C LEU A 10 6.45 -6.56 16.63
N LEU A 11 5.33 -5.88 16.38
CA LEU A 11 4.58 -5.99 15.13
C LEU A 11 5.46 -5.62 13.92
N VAL A 12 6.12 -4.46 13.95
CA VAL A 12 7.02 -4.00 12.88
C VAL A 12 8.15 -5.00 12.64
N ARG A 13 8.84 -5.45 13.71
CA ARG A 13 9.92 -6.45 13.61
C ARG A 13 9.45 -7.78 13.04
N ARG A 14 8.27 -8.27 13.49
CA ARG A 14 7.71 -9.55 13.04
C ARG A 14 7.12 -9.45 11.65
N ALA A 15 6.45 -8.34 11.32
CA ALA A 15 5.93 -8.11 9.97
C ALA A 15 7.03 -8.01 8.90
N GLN A 16 8.26 -7.65 9.29
CA GLN A 16 9.42 -7.72 8.39
C GLN A 16 9.89 -9.17 8.16
N LYS A 17 9.73 -10.07 9.14
CA LYS A 17 10.14 -11.48 9.09
C LYS A 17 9.00 -12.40 8.63
N VAL A 18 7.84 -12.24 9.22
CA VAL A 18 6.60 -12.75 8.67
C VAL A 18 6.30 -11.82 7.51
N HIS A 19 6.90 -12.14 6.39
CA HIS A 19 6.29 -11.70 5.18
C HIS A 19 4.82 -12.08 5.37
N LEU A 20 3.90 -11.15 5.25
CA LEU A 20 2.55 -11.44 4.82
C LEU A 20 2.75 -12.00 3.40
N ARG A 21 3.49 -13.10 3.30
CA ARG A 21 3.83 -13.79 2.08
C ARG A 21 2.52 -14.37 1.59
N GLY A 22 1.87 -13.59 0.79
CA GLY A 22 1.09 -14.16 -0.26
C GLY A 22 2.02 -15.11 -1.00
N GLY A 23 1.51 -16.21 -1.51
CA GLY A 23 2.27 -17.27 -2.13
C GLY A 23 3.21 -16.86 -3.28
N PRO A 24 3.49 -17.74 -4.22
CA PRO A 24 4.45 -17.49 -5.32
C PRO A 24 4.22 -16.21 -6.11
N THR A 25 2.99 -15.70 -6.10
CA THR A 25 2.59 -14.46 -6.80
C THR A 25 3.21 -13.20 -6.17
N GLU A 26 3.51 -13.21 -4.87
CA GLU A 26 4.10 -12.04 -4.19
C GLU A 26 5.59 -11.85 -4.50
N GLN A 27 6.28 -12.87 -5.00
CA GLN A 27 7.66 -12.73 -5.52
C GLN A 27 7.71 -11.84 -6.77
N VAL A 28 6.58 -11.64 -7.44
CA VAL A 28 6.45 -10.78 -8.63
C VAL A 28 6.13 -9.33 -8.24
N VAL A 29 5.60 -9.10 -7.03
CA VAL A 29 5.14 -7.80 -6.59
C VAL A 29 5.79 -7.47 -5.24
N GLU A 30 6.80 -6.62 -5.26
CA GLU A 30 7.39 -6.07 -4.02
C GLU A 30 6.31 -5.39 -3.15
N ARG A 31 6.53 -5.34 -1.83
CA ARG A 31 5.56 -4.77 -0.87
C ARG A 31 5.01 -3.40 -1.25
N ALA A 32 5.90 -2.53 -1.72
CA ALA A 32 5.54 -1.19 -2.16
C ALA A 32 4.62 -1.21 -3.39
N ALA A 33 4.88 -2.14 -4.31
CA ALA A 33 4.11 -2.33 -5.51
C ALA A 33 2.66 -2.79 -5.24
N TYR A 34 2.45 -3.65 -4.22
CA TYR A 34 1.09 -4.04 -3.81
C TYR A 34 0.24 -2.84 -3.38
N GLY A 35 0.80 -1.92 -2.59
CA GLY A 35 0.09 -0.71 -2.17
C GLY A 35 -0.38 0.12 -3.37
N ILE A 36 0.50 0.33 -4.35
CA ILE A 36 0.16 1.06 -5.59
C ILE A 36 -0.95 0.36 -6.37
N LEU A 37 -0.86 -0.97 -6.57
CA LEU A 37 -1.91 -1.72 -7.27
C LEU A 37 -3.25 -1.64 -6.53
N ALA A 38 -3.24 -1.78 -5.21
CA ALA A 38 -4.44 -1.69 -4.39
C ALA A 38 -5.09 -0.31 -4.50
N TRP A 39 -4.29 0.75 -4.39
CA TRP A 39 -4.78 2.13 -4.48
C TRP A 39 -5.36 2.45 -5.86
N LEU A 40 -4.65 2.08 -6.95
CA LEU A 40 -5.15 2.23 -8.32
C LEU A 40 -6.45 1.45 -8.57
N HIS A 41 -6.62 0.31 -7.90
CA HIS A 41 -7.86 -0.45 -8.02
C HIS A 41 -9.05 0.25 -7.35
N ASP A 42 -8.80 0.83 -6.18
CA ASP A 42 -9.86 1.39 -5.34
C ASP A 42 -10.25 2.83 -5.77
N THR A 43 -9.30 3.60 -6.34
CA THR A 43 -9.51 4.99 -6.76
C THR A 43 -9.64 5.20 -8.26
N GLY A 44 -9.18 4.24 -9.07
CA GLY A 44 -9.07 4.38 -10.52
C GLY A 44 -7.72 4.95 -10.98
N PRO A 45 -7.62 5.44 -12.23
CA PRO A 45 -6.38 5.98 -12.78
C PRO A 45 -5.88 7.23 -12.04
N LEU A 46 -4.58 7.25 -11.69
CA LEU A 46 -3.93 8.32 -10.92
C LEU A 46 -2.63 8.79 -11.57
N ARG A 47 -2.26 10.04 -11.33
CA ARG A 47 -0.93 10.57 -11.66
C ARG A 47 0.12 10.05 -10.67
N SER A 48 1.37 9.94 -11.10
CA SER A 48 2.48 9.54 -10.21
C SER A 48 2.65 10.49 -9.02
N SER A 49 2.35 11.78 -9.19
CA SER A 49 2.37 12.77 -8.10
C SER A 49 1.30 12.51 -7.03
N GLU A 50 0.12 12.05 -7.42
CA GLU A 50 -0.95 11.69 -6.49
C GLU A 50 -0.56 10.46 -5.66
N LEU A 51 0.11 9.47 -6.30
CA LEU A 51 0.67 8.32 -5.59
C LEU A 51 1.78 8.73 -4.61
N ALA A 52 2.70 9.62 -5.03
CA ALA A 52 3.76 10.12 -4.16
C ALA A 52 3.20 10.81 -2.92
N ALA A 53 2.20 11.68 -3.09
CA ALA A 53 1.52 12.35 -2.00
C ALA A 53 0.80 11.37 -1.06
N HIS A 54 0.04 10.42 -1.61
CA HIS A 54 -0.70 9.44 -0.80
C HIS A 54 0.20 8.53 0.04
N PHE A 55 1.33 8.07 -0.53
CA PHE A 55 2.25 7.18 0.17
C PHE A 55 3.33 7.93 0.96
N HIS A 56 3.31 9.25 0.99
CA HIS A 56 4.34 10.10 1.63
C HIS A 56 5.76 9.71 1.19
N LEU A 57 5.93 9.44 -0.12
CA LEU A 57 7.19 9.03 -0.73
C LEU A 57 7.67 10.10 -1.71
N ASP A 58 8.98 10.15 -1.90
CA ASP A 58 9.57 11.01 -2.92
C ASP A 58 9.25 10.53 -4.35
N ALA A 59 9.24 11.47 -5.30
CA ALA A 59 8.90 11.21 -6.69
C ALA A 59 9.84 10.18 -7.34
N SER A 60 11.10 10.11 -6.93
CA SER A 60 12.08 9.17 -7.47
C SER A 60 11.78 7.73 -7.04
N THR A 61 11.36 7.54 -5.80
CA THR A 61 10.94 6.25 -5.25
C THR A 61 9.69 5.74 -5.95
N ILE A 62 8.65 6.59 -6.09
CA ILE A 62 7.43 6.23 -6.84
C ILE A 62 7.76 5.93 -8.30
N SER A 63 8.60 6.73 -8.95
CA SER A 63 8.98 6.51 -10.35
C SER A 63 9.64 5.14 -10.57
N ARG A 64 10.54 4.72 -9.68
CA ARG A 64 11.18 3.39 -9.75
C ARG A 64 10.17 2.26 -9.54
N GLN A 65 9.28 2.39 -8.56
CA GLN A 65 8.25 1.39 -8.30
C GLN A 65 7.27 1.25 -9.47
N VAL A 66 6.83 2.37 -10.03
CA VAL A 66 5.97 2.40 -11.21
C VAL A 66 6.65 1.77 -12.42
N ALA A 67 7.92 2.09 -12.68
CA ALA A 67 8.68 1.49 -13.78
C ALA A 67 8.77 -0.03 -13.66
N ALA A 68 8.99 -0.55 -12.46
CA ALA A 68 8.99 -2.00 -12.21
C ALA A 68 7.60 -2.63 -12.47
N LEU A 69 6.53 -1.97 -12.07
CA LEU A 69 5.15 -2.43 -12.35
C LEU A 69 4.81 -2.39 -13.85
N GLU A 70 5.27 -1.37 -14.57
CA GLU A 70 5.12 -1.29 -16.04
C GLU A 70 5.89 -2.41 -16.74
N GLN A 71 7.15 -2.66 -16.34
CA GLN A 71 7.96 -3.77 -16.88
C GLN A 71 7.31 -5.14 -16.62
N ALA A 72 6.68 -5.31 -15.47
CA ALA A 72 5.92 -6.51 -15.15
C ALA A 72 4.56 -6.60 -15.88
N GLY A 73 4.17 -5.55 -16.61
CA GLY A 73 2.89 -5.48 -17.32
C GLY A 73 1.67 -5.39 -16.41
N LEU A 74 1.83 -4.90 -15.17
CA LEU A 74 0.76 -4.79 -14.16
C LEU A 74 0.05 -3.44 -14.21
N VAL A 75 0.75 -2.41 -14.65
CA VAL A 75 0.20 -1.07 -14.90
C VAL A 75 0.57 -0.60 -16.29
N THR A 76 -0.17 0.36 -16.79
CA THR A 76 0.12 1.08 -18.04
C THR A 76 -0.11 2.56 -17.85
N ARG A 77 0.51 3.38 -18.71
CA ARG A 77 0.26 4.83 -18.75
C ARG A 77 -0.71 5.15 -19.86
N GLU A 78 -1.65 6.03 -19.58
CA GLU A 78 -2.58 6.58 -20.56
C GLU A 78 -2.61 8.12 -20.45
N PRO A 79 -2.91 8.85 -21.53
CA PRO A 79 -3.08 10.29 -21.47
C PRO A 79 -4.20 10.65 -20.50
N ASP A 80 -3.97 11.70 -19.69
CA ASP A 80 -5.02 12.26 -18.84
C ASP A 80 -6.13 12.87 -19.71
N ALA A 81 -7.40 12.65 -19.33
CA ALA A 81 -8.54 13.15 -20.09
C ALA A 81 -8.63 14.68 -20.08
N ASP A 82 -8.20 15.31 -19.00
CA ASP A 82 -8.29 16.75 -18.77
C ASP A 82 -7.00 17.49 -19.21
N ASP A 83 -5.85 16.80 -19.18
CA ASP A 83 -4.55 17.35 -19.57
C ASP A 83 -3.74 16.34 -20.38
N ARG A 84 -3.80 16.44 -21.70
CA ARG A 84 -3.08 15.53 -22.63
C ARG A 84 -1.55 15.53 -22.47
N ARG A 85 -0.97 16.49 -21.73
CA ARG A 85 0.47 16.52 -21.41
C ARG A 85 0.80 15.67 -20.19
N ALA A 86 -0.20 15.35 -19.38
CA ALA A 86 -0.06 14.48 -18.19
C ALA A 86 -0.40 13.04 -18.54
N LEU A 87 0.23 12.11 -17.79
CA LEU A 87 -0.04 10.68 -17.89
C LEU A 87 -0.64 10.19 -16.58
N ARG A 88 -1.67 9.36 -16.70
CA ARG A 88 -2.25 8.61 -15.58
C ARG A 88 -1.83 7.15 -15.66
N LEU A 89 -1.59 6.59 -14.50
CA LEU A 89 -1.32 5.16 -14.32
C LEU A 89 -2.65 4.43 -14.17
N ARG A 90 -2.75 3.29 -14.82
CA ARG A 90 -3.94 2.45 -14.78
C ARG A 90 -3.54 0.98 -14.62
N LEU A 91 -4.35 0.21 -13.88
CA LEU A 91 -4.19 -1.23 -13.82
C LEU A 91 -4.50 -1.88 -15.17
N THR A 92 -3.64 -2.81 -15.58
CA THR A 92 -3.95 -3.76 -16.65
C THR A 92 -4.85 -4.88 -16.13
N ASP A 93 -5.42 -5.71 -17.04
CA ASP A 93 -6.15 -6.92 -16.64
C ASP A 93 -5.27 -7.88 -15.86
N ARG A 94 -4.00 -8.01 -16.27
CA ARG A 94 -3.00 -8.78 -15.54
C ARG A 94 -2.75 -8.20 -14.14
N GLY A 95 -2.65 -6.87 -14.01
CA GLY A 95 -2.49 -6.20 -12.70
C GLY A 95 -3.68 -6.45 -11.78
N ARG A 96 -4.90 -6.42 -12.30
CA ARG A 96 -6.13 -6.77 -11.55
C ARG A 96 -6.12 -8.23 -11.09
N GLY A 97 -5.72 -9.15 -11.96
CA GLY A 97 -5.61 -10.57 -11.63
C GLY A 97 -4.60 -10.83 -10.51
N VAL A 98 -3.39 -10.27 -10.64
CA VAL A 98 -2.34 -10.36 -9.62
C VAL A 98 -2.80 -9.78 -8.28
N LEU A 99 -3.41 -8.59 -8.28
CA LEU A 99 -3.94 -7.97 -7.08
C LEU A 99 -5.00 -8.84 -6.39
N THR A 100 -5.93 -9.40 -7.15
CA THR A 100 -7.00 -10.28 -6.62
C THR A 100 -6.39 -11.51 -5.94
N THR A 101 -5.45 -12.18 -6.58
CA THR A 101 -4.75 -13.34 -6.02
C THR A 101 -4.00 -12.98 -4.75
N THR A 102 -3.19 -11.91 -4.79
CA THR A 102 -2.42 -11.46 -3.64
C THR A 102 -3.33 -11.06 -2.46
N ARG A 103 -4.47 -10.38 -2.73
CA ARG A 103 -5.47 -10.07 -1.70
C ARG A 103 -6.05 -11.33 -1.06
N ALA A 104 -6.35 -12.36 -1.85
CA ALA A 104 -6.89 -13.62 -1.33
C ALA A 104 -5.86 -14.34 -0.43
N GLU A 105 -4.60 -14.40 -0.87
CA GLU A 105 -3.50 -15.00 -0.11
C GLU A 105 -3.28 -14.27 1.23
N ARG A 106 -3.22 -12.93 1.23
CA ARG A 106 -3.09 -12.12 2.45
C ARG A 106 -4.25 -12.29 3.40
N ARG A 107 -5.49 -12.33 2.89
CA ARG A 107 -6.68 -12.62 3.71
C ARG A 107 -6.61 -14.01 4.34
N GLY A 108 -6.03 -15.00 3.64
CA GLY A 108 -5.79 -16.33 4.16
C GLY A 108 -4.86 -16.30 5.38
N VAL A 109 -3.73 -15.60 5.27
CA VAL A 109 -2.78 -15.44 6.39
C VAL A 109 -3.44 -14.73 7.58
N VAL A 110 -4.13 -13.60 7.34
CA VAL A 110 -4.82 -12.86 8.40
C VAL A 110 -5.88 -13.74 9.09
N ARG A 111 -6.67 -14.50 8.31
CA ARG A 111 -7.67 -15.42 8.86
C ARG A 111 -7.03 -16.48 9.75
N GLU A 112 -5.89 -17.04 9.35
CA GLU A 112 -5.18 -18.03 10.15
C GLU A 112 -4.64 -17.43 11.46
N LEU A 113 -4.07 -16.24 11.42
CA LEU A 113 -3.59 -15.52 12.60
C LEU A 113 -4.70 -15.20 13.60
N LEU A 114 -5.89 -14.90 13.10
CA LEU A 114 -7.04 -14.47 13.90
C LEU A 114 -8.09 -15.59 14.12
N ARG A 115 -7.78 -16.84 13.77
CA ARG A 115 -8.74 -17.96 13.79
C ARG A 115 -9.41 -18.23 15.13
N SER A 116 -8.73 -17.90 16.23
CA SER A 116 -9.23 -18.12 17.60
C SER A 116 -10.00 -16.92 18.17
N TRP A 117 -10.10 -15.82 17.41
CA TRP A 117 -10.75 -14.60 17.87
C TRP A 117 -12.27 -14.67 17.69
N SER A 118 -12.99 -14.11 18.64
CA SER A 118 -14.44 -13.96 18.51
C SER A 118 -14.81 -12.94 17.41
N PRO A 119 -16.00 -13.03 16.80
CA PRO A 119 -16.47 -12.01 15.84
C PRO A 119 -16.48 -10.59 16.42
N GLU A 120 -16.75 -10.46 17.71
CA GLU A 120 -16.75 -9.17 18.43
C GLU A 120 -15.33 -8.60 18.54
N ASP A 121 -14.33 -9.43 18.92
CA ASP A 121 -12.93 -9.01 18.98
C ASP A 121 -12.40 -8.63 17.60
N LEU A 122 -12.76 -9.37 16.56
CA LEU A 122 -12.39 -9.05 15.17
C LEU A 122 -12.94 -7.67 14.75
N ALA A 123 -14.22 -7.40 15.04
CA ALA A 123 -14.84 -6.12 14.70
C ALA A 123 -14.19 -4.97 15.49
N ARG A 124 -13.94 -5.17 16.78
CA ARG A 124 -13.29 -4.20 17.65
C ARG A 124 -11.86 -3.91 17.21
N PHE A 125 -11.09 -4.94 16.89
CA PHE A 125 -9.72 -4.80 16.38
C PHE A 125 -9.69 -4.03 15.04
N ALA A 126 -10.57 -4.37 14.11
CA ALA A 126 -10.67 -3.68 12.83
C ALA A 126 -10.96 -2.18 13.01
N SER A 127 -11.90 -1.84 13.92
CA SER A 127 -12.25 -0.44 14.23
C SER A 127 -11.08 0.32 14.87
N LEU A 128 -10.39 -0.29 15.83
CA LEU A 128 -9.24 0.34 16.50
C LEU A 128 -8.06 0.52 15.54
N LEU A 129 -7.81 -0.46 14.68
CA LEU A 129 -6.76 -0.39 13.67
C LEU A 129 -7.05 0.70 12.61
N ALA A 130 -8.31 0.85 12.20
CA ALA A 130 -8.72 1.93 11.31
C ALA A 130 -8.51 3.31 11.94
N ALA A 131 -8.89 3.49 13.21
CA ALA A 131 -8.67 4.74 13.94
C ALA A 131 -7.16 5.03 14.11
N PHE A 132 -6.36 4.01 14.39
CA PHE A 132 -4.91 4.15 14.50
C PHE A 132 -4.27 4.57 13.17
N ASN A 133 -4.68 3.98 12.05
CA ASN A 133 -4.18 4.33 10.72
C ASN A 133 -4.57 5.77 10.35
N ALA A 134 -5.80 6.22 10.66
CA ALA A 134 -6.20 7.59 10.43
C ALA A 134 -5.32 8.59 11.21
N GLY A 135 -5.01 8.29 12.48
CA GLY A 135 -4.08 9.11 13.28
C GLY A 135 -2.66 9.13 12.74
N LEU A 136 -2.19 8.03 12.12
CA LEU A 136 -0.90 8.01 11.42
C LEU A 136 -0.90 8.93 10.20
N ASP A 137 -1.95 8.90 9.39
CA ASP A 137 -2.07 9.76 8.21
C ASP A 137 -2.09 11.23 8.60
N GLU A 138 -2.82 11.60 9.67
CA GLU A 138 -2.83 12.96 10.21
C GLU A 138 -1.44 13.39 10.69
N HIS A 139 -0.73 12.51 11.38
CA HIS A 139 0.62 12.77 11.88
C HIS A 139 1.61 13.00 10.73
N LEU A 140 1.55 12.16 9.69
CA LEU A 140 2.43 12.25 8.51
C LEU A 140 2.14 13.50 7.66
N THR A 141 0.87 13.93 7.59
CA THR A 141 0.49 15.14 6.85
C THR A 141 0.74 16.42 7.64
N GLY A 142 0.74 16.37 8.98
CA GLY A 142 0.93 17.51 9.88
C GLY A 142 2.41 17.80 10.19
N ASP A 143 3.36 16.95 9.81
CA ASP A 143 4.81 17.15 10.08
C ASP A 143 5.43 18.02 8.98
N PRO A 144 5.84 19.29 9.27
CA PRO A 144 6.41 20.21 8.27
C PRO A 144 7.77 19.75 7.71
N HIS A 145 8.39 18.71 8.27
CA HIS A 145 9.70 18.20 7.82
C HIS A 145 9.65 17.38 6.54
N THR A 146 8.49 16.91 6.11
CA THR A 146 8.35 16.17 4.83
C THR A 146 8.34 17.09 3.60
N ALA A 147 8.18 18.41 3.77
CA ALA A 147 8.14 19.39 2.68
C ALA A 147 9.51 19.90 2.21
N GLU A 148 10.59 19.69 2.96
CA GLU A 148 11.91 20.30 2.67
C GLU A 148 12.94 19.35 2.00
N GLY A 149 12.56 18.12 1.63
CA GLY A 149 13.45 17.15 0.96
C GLY A 149 13.71 17.39 -0.53
N GLY A 150 13.23 18.49 -1.11
CA GLY A 150 13.18 18.71 -2.56
C GLY A 150 14.07 19.83 -3.13
N GLN A 151 15.03 20.39 -2.38
CA GLN A 151 15.97 21.38 -2.92
C GLN A 151 17.39 21.15 -2.43
N ARG A 152 18.14 20.29 -3.14
CA ARG A 152 19.60 20.46 -3.40
C ARG A 152 20.00 19.63 -4.61
#